data_10459b46f51028f96207755d16964f57
#
_entry.id   10459b46f51028f96207755d16964f57
#
_cell.length_a   1.000
_cell.length_b   1.000
_cell.length_c   1.000
_cell.angle_alpha   90.00
_cell.angle_beta   90.00
_cell.angle_gamma   90.00
#
_symmetry.space_group_name_H-M   'P 1'
#
loop_
_entity.id
_entity.type
_entity.pdbx_description
1 polymer ?
#
loop_
_entity_poly.entity_id
_entity_poly.type
_entity_poly.pdbx_seq_one_letter_code
_entity_poly.pdbx_strand_id
1 'polypeptide(L)'
;SYLIEITGEVLRAADRETGRPMVEVIEDRAGQKGTGRWTLIEALRLGQSATTIEAAVAARSFSSMKEVRVAGEGLFADRPKAAMPPAGDLERALLSAKVIAYGQGLALLSAASEDFGWSLDLARIAEIWRAGCIIRSALLDDIAKAVRAGLPHGQLIFAPAFAVRLREGVPALRRTVAAAALGGHAVPARDVR
;
A
#
# COMPACT_ATOMS: atom_id res chain seq x y z
N SER A 1 -2.12 -12.02 3.98
CA SER A 1 -2.65 -11.27 2.82
C SER A 1 -2.18 -11.92 1.53
N TYR A 2 -3.10 -12.15 0.62
CA TYR A 2 -2.83 -12.85 -0.64
C TYR A 2 -1.66 -12.26 -1.43
N LEU A 3 -1.65 -10.94 -1.64
CA LEU A 3 -0.54 -10.31 -2.39
C LEU A 3 0.82 -10.49 -1.72
N ILE A 4 0.90 -10.47 -0.40
CA ILE A 4 2.16 -10.71 0.32
C ILE A 4 2.59 -12.17 0.20
N GLU A 5 1.64 -13.09 0.22
CA GLU A 5 1.88 -14.53 0.06
C GLU A 5 2.48 -14.85 -1.31
N ILE A 6 1.82 -14.42 -2.39
CA ILE A 6 2.37 -14.63 -3.75
C ILE A 6 3.69 -13.88 -4.00
N THR A 7 3.89 -12.71 -3.38
CA THR A 7 5.19 -12.03 -3.44
C THR A 7 6.28 -12.90 -2.84
N GLY A 8 6.01 -13.51 -1.67
CA GLY A 8 6.95 -14.45 -1.05
C GLY A 8 7.22 -15.70 -1.91
N GLU A 9 6.22 -16.19 -2.64
CA GLU A 9 6.39 -17.30 -3.58
C GLU A 9 7.29 -16.90 -4.76
N VAL A 10 7.02 -15.75 -5.39
CA VAL A 10 7.86 -15.23 -6.50
C VAL A 10 9.30 -15.01 -6.07
N LEU A 11 9.53 -14.46 -4.87
CA LEU A 11 10.88 -14.23 -4.35
C LEU A 11 11.66 -15.53 -4.05
N ARG A 12 10.97 -16.65 -3.80
CA ARG A 12 11.60 -17.98 -3.62
C ARG A 12 11.75 -18.76 -4.92
N ALA A 13 11.01 -18.40 -5.95
CA ALA A 13 10.99 -19.14 -7.19
C ALA A 13 12.29 -18.91 -7.99
N ALA A 14 12.76 -19.95 -8.64
CA ALA A 14 13.78 -19.87 -9.67
C ALA A 14 13.13 -20.01 -11.06
N ASP A 15 13.66 -19.26 -12.01
CA ASP A 15 13.28 -19.42 -13.41
C ASP A 15 13.79 -20.78 -13.94
N ARG A 16 12.93 -21.52 -14.61
CA ARG A 16 13.24 -22.89 -15.07
C ARG A 16 14.23 -22.95 -16.23
N GLU A 17 14.29 -21.89 -17.03
CA GLU A 17 15.16 -21.85 -18.20
C GLU A 17 16.58 -21.39 -17.85
N THR A 18 16.69 -20.37 -16.97
CA THR A 18 17.97 -19.75 -16.64
C THR A 18 18.55 -20.20 -15.30
N GLY A 19 17.76 -20.82 -14.43
CA GLY A 19 18.12 -21.17 -13.05
C GLY A 19 18.29 -19.97 -12.12
N ARG A 20 18.07 -18.76 -12.59
CA ARG A 20 18.19 -17.51 -11.82
C ARG A 20 16.95 -17.26 -10.95
N PRO A 21 17.06 -16.45 -9.88
CA PRO A 21 15.87 -16.00 -9.15
C PRO A 21 14.82 -15.42 -10.10
N MET A 22 13.57 -15.85 -9.97
CA MET A 22 12.47 -15.42 -10.85
C MET A 22 12.34 -13.88 -10.88
N VAL A 23 12.54 -13.22 -9.74
CA VAL A 23 12.46 -11.76 -9.62
C VAL A 23 13.48 -11.00 -10.48
N GLU A 24 14.56 -11.65 -10.88
CA GLU A 24 15.61 -11.04 -11.73
C GLU A 24 15.36 -11.20 -13.24
N VAL A 25 14.46 -12.12 -13.62
CA VAL A 25 14.17 -12.42 -15.03
C VAL A 25 12.79 -11.95 -15.49
N ILE A 26 11.87 -11.67 -14.58
CA ILE A 26 10.57 -11.07 -14.93
C ILE A 26 10.75 -9.65 -15.45
N GLU A 27 9.85 -9.23 -16.32
CA GLU A 27 9.92 -7.89 -16.91
C GLU A 27 9.82 -6.79 -15.82
N ASP A 28 10.85 -5.96 -15.73
CA ASP A 28 10.91 -4.80 -14.84
C ASP A 28 10.08 -3.63 -15.42
N ARG A 29 8.78 -3.83 -15.53
CA ARG A 29 7.82 -2.82 -16.00
C ARG A 29 6.43 -3.10 -15.46
N ALA A 30 5.75 -2.09 -14.92
CA ALA A 30 4.36 -2.20 -14.49
C ALA A 30 3.52 -1.09 -15.11
N GLY A 31 2.42 -1.47 -15.76
CA GLY A 31 1.46 -0.55 -16.35
C GLY A 31 0.28 -0.25 -15.43
N GLN A 32 -0.57 0.69 -15.86
CA GLN A 32 -1.83 1.06 -15.19
C GLN A 32 -3.03 0.62 -16.02
N LYS A 33 -4.10 0.16 -15.35
CA LYS A 33 -5.39 -0.16 -15.96
C LYS A 33 -6.46 0.94 -15.76
N GLY A 34 -6.10 2.03 -15.10
CA GLY A 34 -6.95 3.22 -14.93
C GLY A 34 -7.65 3.36 -13.58
N THR A 35 -7.98 2.27 -12.87
CA THR A 35 -8.74 2.34 -11.60
C THR A 35 -8.05 3.16 -10.52
N GLY A 36 -6.72 3.06 -10.37
CA GLY A 36 -5.97 3.90 -9.42
C GLY A 36 -6.06 5.38 -9.75
N ARG A 37 -5.94 5.75 -11.03
CA ARG A 37 -6.09 7.13 -11.50
C ARG A 37 -7.50 7.66 -11.21
N TRP A 38 -8.53 6.87 -11.50
CA TRP A 38 -9.92 7.27 -11.20
C TRP A 38 -10.14 7.48 -9.71
N THR A 39 -9.60 6.61 -8.87
CA THR A 39 -9.65 6.77 -7.41
C THR A 39 -9.06 8.10 -6.96
N LEU A 40 -7.93 8.52 -7.55
CA LEU A 40 -7.29 9.81 -7.21
C LEU A 40 -8.08 11.01 -7.70
N ILE A 41 -8.66 10.93 -8.90
CA ILE A 41 -9.51 12.00 -9.45
C ILE A 41 -10.70 12.23 -8.50
N GLU A 42 -11.38 11.17 -8.08
CA GLU A 42 -12.50 11.28 -7.16
C GLU A 42 -12.06 11.73 -5.75
N ALA A 43 -10.91 11.27 -5.27
CA ALA A 43 -10.38 11.74 -3.98
C ALA A 43 -10.15 13.26 -3.98
N LEU A 44 -9.52 13.79 -5.04
CA LEU A 44 -9.32 15.23 -5.18
C LEU A 44 -10.64 15.99 -5.32
N ARG A 45 -11.59 15.48 -6.10
CA ARG A 45 -12.92 16.07 -6.27
C ARG A 45 -13.68 16.17 -4.95
N LEU A 46 -13.60 15.13 -4.12
CA LEU A 46 -14.28 15.03 -2.83
C LEU A 46 -13.47 15.62 -1.67
N GLY A 47 -12.31 16.24 -1.93
CA GLY A 47 -11.46 16.83 -0.90
C GLY A 47 -10.89 15.80 0.10
N GLN A 48 -10.74 14.53 -0.32
CA GLN A 48 -10.25 13.45 0.53
C GLN A 48 -8.76 13.19 0.35
N SER A 49 -8.07 12.92 1.47
CA SER A 49 -6.66 12.51 1.43
C SER A 49 -6.55 11.06 0.92
N ALA A 50 -5.77 10.86 -0.14
CA ALA A 50 -5.46 9.54 -0.71
C ALA A 50 -3.95 9.39 -0.98
N THR A 51 -3.12 10.02 -0.17
CA THR A 51 -1.67 10.14 -0.38
C THR A 51 -0.96 8.79 -0.53
N THR A 52 -1.34 7.77 0.22
CA THR A 52 -0.76 6.42 0.08
C THR A 52 -1.11 5.79 -1.27
N ILE A 53 -2.35 5.99 -1.74
CA ILE A 53 -2.83 5.49 -3.05
C ILE A 53 -2.16 6.29 -4.18
N GLU A 54 -2.06 7.61 -4.02
CA GLU A 54 -1.38 8.51 -4.96
C GLU A 54 0.08 8.10 -5.18
N ALA A 55 0.83 7.92 -4.10
CA ALA A 55 2.22 7.48 -4.16
C ALA A 55 2.37 6.12 -4.87
N ALA A 56 1.45 5.19 -4.65
CA ALA A 56 1.45 3.89 -5.34
C ALA A 56 1.14 4.04 -6.84
N VAL A 57 0.20 4.92 -7.22
CA VAL A 57 -0.14 5.21 -8.62
C VAL A 57 1.03 5.91 -9.33
N ALA A 58 1.67 6.88 -8.68
CA ALA A 58 2.85 7.56 -9.20
C ALA A 58 4.02 6.58 -9.42
N ALA A 59 4.28 5.70 -8.45
CA ALA A 59 5.31 4.66 -8.59
C ALA A 59 5.05 3.73 -9.77
N ARG A 60 3.79 3.36 -10.04
CA ARG A 60 3.44 2.55 -11.22
C ARG A 60 3.63 3.30 -12.53
N SER A 61 3.31 4.60 -12.57
CA SER A 61 3.57 5.44 -13.74
C SER A 61 5.06 5.50 -14.03
N PHE A 62 5.89 5.73 -13.00
CA PHE A 62 7.33 5.76 -13.14
C PHE A 62 7.90 4.38 -13.53
N SER A 63 7.36 3.29 -12.99
CA SER A 63 7.75 1.92 -13.36
C SER A 63 7.54 1.63 -14.85
N SER A 64 6.53 2.20 -15.49
CA SER A 64 6.28 2.02 -16.92
C SER A 64 7.31 2.70 -17.83
N MET A 65 8.08 3.65 -17.32
CA MET A 65 9.10 4.41 -18.06
C MET A 65 10.49 3.77 -17.90
N LYS A 66 10.65 2.50 -18.31
CA LYS A 66 11.87 1.72 -18.07
C LYS A 66 13.11 2.38 -18.66
N GLU A 67 13.02 2.88 -19.89
CA GLU A 67 14.15 3.49 -20.59
C GLU A 67 14.65 4.75 -19.86
N VAL A 68 13.71 5.56 -19.31
CA VAL A 68 14.05 6.75 -18.49
C VAL A 68 14.73 6.33 -17.18
N ARG A 69 14.22 5.27 -16.52
CA ARG A 69 14.83 4.76 -15.28
C ARG A 69 16.26 4.25 -15.51
N VAL A 70 16.47 3.50 -16.60
CA VAL A 70 17.81 2.98 -16.98
C VAL A 70 18.77 4.13 -17.31
N ALA A 71 18.33 5.14 -18.07
CA ALA A 71 19.13 6.32 -18.35
C ALA A 71 19.48 7.09 -17.06
N GLY A 72 18.51 7.26 -16.16
CA GLY A 72 18.74 7.89 -14.86
C GLY A 72 19.71 7.11 -13.97
N GLU A 73 19.64 5.78 -13.95
CA GLU A 73 20.58 4.93 -13.21
C GLU A 73 22.02 5.12 -13.70
N GLY A 74 22.22 5.27 -15.02
CA GLY A 74 23.53 5.55 -15.59
C GLY A 74 24.12 6.92 -15.23
N LEU A 75 23.25 7.90 -15.00
CA LEU A 75 23.66 9.27 -14.63
C LEU A 75 23.85 9.45 -13.11
N PHE A 76 23.04 8.75 -12.31
CA PHE A 76 22.99 8.90 -10.86
C PHE A 76 23.33 7.57 -10.16
N ALA A 77 24.49 7.02 -10.49
CA ALA A 77 24.92 5.69 -10.07
C ALA A 77 25.27 5.55 -8.57
N ASP A 78 25.01 6.57 -7.75
CA ASP A 78 25.22 6.50 -6.30
C ASP A 78 24.28 5.46 -5.68
N ARG A 79 24.85 4.43 -5.06
CA ARG A 79 24.13 3.38 -4.35
C ARG A 79 24.56 3.37 -2.90
N PRO A 80 23.98 4.26 -2.09
CA PRO A 80 24.32 4.33 -0.68
C PRO A 80 23.96 3.00 0.00
N LYS A 81 24.80 2.56 0.92
CA LYS A 81 24.55 1.35 1.73
C LYS A 81 23.92 1.77 3.05
N ALA A 82 22.67 1.42 3.26
CA ALA A 82 22.03 1.54 4.57
C ALA A 82 21.80 0.15 5.17
N ALA A 83 21.83 0.08 6.49
CA ALA A 83 21.49 -1.15 7.18
C ALA A 83 20.01 -1.48 6.98
N MET A 84 19.74 -2.72 6.60
CA MET A 84 18.36 -3.21 6.47
C MET A 84 17.67 -3.24 7.84
N PRO A 85 16.45 -2.74 7.95
CA PRO A 85 15.65 -2.90 9.17
C PRO A 85 15.42 -4.39 9.50
N PRO A 86 15.31 -4.75 10.78
CA PRO A 86 14.95 -6.10 11.18
C PRO A 86 13.62 -6.54 10.52
N ALA A 87 13.48 -7.84 10.23
CA ALA A 87 12.27 -8.39 9.59
C ALA A 87 10.99 -8.04 10.36
N GLY A 88 11.02 -8.05 11.70
CA GLY A 88 9.88 -7.64 12.52
C GLY A 88 9.52 -6.16 12.39
N ASP A 89 10.47 -5.29 12.05
CA ASP A 89 10.17 -3.89 11.74
C ASP A 89 9.54 -3.75 10.35
N LEU A 90 10.02 -4.50 9.37
CA LEU A 90 9.42 -4.54 8.02
C LEU A 90 7.97 -5.03 8.06
N GLU A 91 7.68 -6.06 8.86
CA GLU A 91 6.33 -6.59 9.04
C GLU A 91 5.40 -5.55 9.68
N ARG A 92 5.81 -4.94 10.80
CA ARG A 92 5.02 -3.89 11.48
C ARG A 92 4.84 -2.65 10.61
N ALA A 93 5.86 -2.25 9.87
CA ALA A 93 5.81 -1.14 8.92
C ALA A 93 4.80 -1.41 7.80
N LEU A 94 4.83 -2.61 7.21
CA LEU A 94 3.90 -3.01 6.17
C LEU A 94 2.45 -3.06 6.67
N LEU A 95 2.23 -3.61 7.87
CA LEU A 95 0.90 -3.64 8.48
C LEU A 95 0.36 -2.24 8.73
N SER A 96 1.19 -1.34 9.27
CA SER A 96 0.80 0.06 9.52
C SER A 96 0.45 0.79 8.22
N ALA A 97 1.28 0.64 7.19
CA ALA A 97 1.00 1.24 5.87
C ALA A 97 -0.30 0.71 5.27
N LYS A 98 -0.60 -0.58 5.42
CA LYS A 98 -1.87 -1.17 4.97
C LYS A 98 -3.08 -0.60 5.73
N VAL A 99 -2.98 -0.45 7.05
CA VAL A 99 -4.06 0.15 7.86
C VAL A 99 -4.34 1.58 7.41
N ILE A 100 -3.29 2.37 7.17
CA ILE A 100 -3.42 3.75 6.67
C ILE A 100 -4.10 3.77 5.28
N ALA A 101 -3.64 2.91 4.36
CA ALA A 101 -4.22 2.84 3.00
C ALA A 101 -5.71 2.44 3.02
N TYR A 102 -6.08 1.45 3.84
CA TYR A 102 -7.50 1.10 4.01
C TYR A 102 -8.30 2.24 4.66
N GLY A 103 -7.72 2.94 5.64
CA GLY A 103 -8.34 4.11 6.26
C GLY A 103 -8.66 5.20 5.24
N GLN A 104 -7.71 5.54 4.37
CA GLN A 104 -7.91 6.51 3.29
C GLN A 104 -9.00 6.05 2.30
N GLY A 105 -8.97 4.77 1.90
CA GLY A 105 -9.97 4.21 0.99
C GLY A 105 -11.38 4.22 1.57
N LEU A 106 -11.55 3.88 2.85
CA LEU A 106 -12.84 3.92 3.53
C LEU A 106 -13.36 5.35 3.71
N ALA A 107 -12.49 6.30 4.05
CA ALA A 107 -12.85 7.71 4.14
C ALA A 107 -13.34 8.26 2.80
N LEU A 108 -12.65 7.91 1.70
CA LEU A 108 -13.09 8.26 0.35
C LEU A 108 -14.46 7.66 0.01
N LEU A 109 -14.69 6.38 0.31
CA LEU A 109 -15.97 5.72 0.07
C LEU A 109 -17.10 6.35 0.91
N SER A 110 -16.81 6.74 2.16
CA SER A 110 -17.77 7.45 3.00
C SER A 110 -18.15 8.79 2.40
N ALA A 111 -17.16 9.61 2.00
CA ALA A 111 -17.40 10.90 1.37
C ALA A 111 -18.18 10.77 0.06
N ALA A 112 -17.82 9.80 -0.78
CA ALA A 112 -18.56 9.52 -2.01
C ALA A 112 -20.01 9.07 -1.73
N SER A 113 -20.19 8.23 -0.70
CA SER A 113 -21.53 7.78 -0.29
C SER A 113 -22.43 8.93 0.13
N GLU A 114 -21.88 9.92 0.82
CA GLU A 114 -22.60 11.14 1.22
C GLU A 114 -22.89 12.03 0.01
N ASP A 115 -21.87 12.34 -0.80
CA ASP A 115 -21.99 13.26 -1.96
C ASP A 115 -22.98 12.75 -3.02
N PHE A 116 -22.97 11.43 -3.27
CA PHE A 116 -23.84 10.81 -4.28
C PHE A 116 -25.11 10.17 -3.73
N GLY A 117 -25.35 10.21 -2.41
CA GLY A 117 -26.55 9.65 -1.77
C GLY A 117 -26.65 8.12 -1.85
N TRP A 118 -25.51 7.39 -1.86
CA TRP A 118 -25.50 5.94 -2.07
C TRP A 118 -25.84 5.11 -0.83
N SER A 119 -25.72 5.66 0.36
CA SER A 119 -25.96 4.95 1.63
C SER A 119 -25.17 3.64 1.73
N LEU A 120 -23.86 3.67 1.41
CA LEU A 120 -23.00 2.48 1.37
C LEU A 120 -22.82 1.87 2.77
N ASP A 121 -23.05 0.57 2.91
CA ASP A 121 -22.61 -0.22 4.05
C ASP A 121 -21.13 -0.56 3.93
N LEU A 122 -20.26 0.28 4.50
CA LEU A 122 -18.80 0.10 4.45
C LEU A 122 -18.33 -1.19 5.14
N ALA A 123 -19.05 -1.67 6.16
CA ALA A 123 -18.73 -2.94 6.80
C ALA A 123 -19.01 -4.11 5.84
N ARG A 124 -20.14 -4.06 5.12
CA ARG A 124 -20.46 -5.05 4.09
C ARG A 124 -19.47 -5.03 2.93
N ILE A 125 -19.00 -3.85 2.52
CA ILE A 125 -17.94 -3.72 1.51
C ILE A 125 -16.66 -4.41 1.97
N ALA A 126 -16.23 -4.20 3.22
CA ALA A 126 -15.05 -4.87 3.76
C ALA A 126 -15.22 -6.41 3.77
N GLU A 127 -16.41 -6.91 4.10
CA GLU A 127 -16.73 -8.35 4.06
C GLU A 127 -16.67 -8.92 2.62
N ILE A 128 -17.22 -8.19 1.65
CA ILE A 128 -17.14 -8.59 0.23
C ILE A 128 -15.68 -8.68 -0.21
N TRP A 129 -14.84 -7.73 0.20
CA TRP A 129 -13.41 -7.73 -0.12
C TRP A 129 -12.61 -8.83 0.59
N ARG A 130 -13.15 -9.42 1.65
CA ARG A 130 -12.54 -10.50 2.42
C ARG A 130 -12.25 -11.76 1.58
N ALA A 131 -13.10 -12.04 0.59
CA ALA A 131 -12.97 -13.16 -0.33
C ALA A 131 -13.35 -12.74 -1.76
N GLY A 132 -12.80 -13.44 -2.75
CA GLY A 132 -13.15 -13.19 -4.16
C GLY A 132 -12.47 -11.99 -4.82
N CYS A 133 -11.58 -11.26 -4.14
CA CYS A 133 -10.82 -10.17 -4.75
C CYS A 133 -9.31 -10.27 -4.44
N ILE A 134 -8.51 -9.51 -5.19
CA ILE A 134 -7.05 -9.53 -5.09
C ILE A 134 -6.53 -8.93 -3.77
N ILE A 135 -7.28 -8.04 -3.13
CA ILE A 135 -6.93 -7.42 -1.86
C ILE A 135 -7.34 -8.25 -0.63
N ARG A 136 -7.87 -9.45 -0.83
CA ARG A 136 -8.32 -10.32 0.26
C ARG A 136 -7.30 -10.46 1.38
N SER A 137 -7.75 -10.26 2.61
CA SER A 137 -6.90 -10.24 3.80
C SER A 137 -7.74 -10.47 5.06
N ALA A 138 -7.20 -11.15 6.06
CA ALA A 138 -7.84 -11.28 7.38
C ALA A 138 -8.08 -9.93 8.05
N LEU A 139 -7.28 -8.91 7.73
CA LEU A 139 -7.46 -7.54 8.23
C LEU A 139 -8.85 -6.97 7.92
N LEU A 140 -9.48 -7.40 6.83
CA LEU A 140 -10.82 -6.94 6.42
C LEU A 140 -11.93 -7.37 7.41
N ASP A 141 -11.76 -8.50 8.09
CA ASP A 141 -12.68 -8.92 9.16
C ASP A 141 -12.64 -7.93 10.35
N ASP A 142 -11.44 -7.50 10.73
CA ASP A 142 -11.24 -6.52 11.79
C ASP A 142 -11.76 -5.13 11.37
N ILE A 143 -11.58 -4.75 10.10
CA ILE A 143 -12.12 -3.51 9.54
C ILE A 143 -13.65 -3.53 9.59
N ALA A 144 -14.30 -4.60 9.13
CA ALA A 144 -15.75 -4.73 9.17
C ALA A 144 -16.29 -4.61 10.60
N LYS A 145 -15.64 -5.25 11.58
CA LYS A 145 -15.99 -5.14 13.01
C LYS A 145 -15.86 -3.69 13.52
N ALA A 146 -14.75 -3.01 13.18
CA ALA A 146 -14.51 -1.65 13.59
C ALA A 146 -15.54 -0.68 13.00
N VAL A 147 -15.88 -0.84 11.71
CA VAL A 147 -16.93 -0.02 11.04
C VAL A 147 -18.28 -0.22 11.71
N ARG A 148 -18.69 -1.46 12.03
CA ARG A 148 -19.95 -1.73 12.73
C ARG A 148 -19.99 -1.17 14.14
N ALA A 149 -18.86 -1.10 14.83
CA ALA A 149 -18.76 -0.51 16.16
C ALA A 149 -18.80 1.03 16.13
N GLY A 150 -18.77 1.63 14.95
CA GLY A 150 -18.66 3.07 14.74
C GLY A 150 -17.20 3.55 14.75
N LEU A 151 -16.81 4.26 13.70
CA LEU A 151 -15.47 4.82 13.59
C LEU A 151 -15.39 6.19 14.26
N PRO A 152 -14.54 6.39 15.28
CA PRO A 152 -14.36 7.71 15.87
C PRO A 152 -13.95 8.74 14.80
N HIS A 153 -14.64 9.85 14.73
CA HIS A 153 -14.45 10.88 13.70
C HIS A 153 -14.52 10.36 12.25
N GLY A 154 -15.21 9.25 12.00
CA GLY A 154 -15.28 8.59 10.70
C GLY A 154 -13.96 7.94 10.23
N GLN A 155 -12.95 7.80 11.11
CA GLN A 155 -11.61 7.39 10.73
C GLN A 155 -11.23 6.02 11.30
N LEU A 156 -10.83 5.08 10.43
CA LEU A 156 -10.38 3.75 10.83
C LEU A 156 -9.19 3.79 11.81
N ILE A 157 -8.27 4.72 11.60
CA ILE A 157 -7.05 4.83 12.40
C ILE A 157 -7.32 5.15 13.88
N PHE A 158 -8.50 5.71 14.20
CA PHE A 158 -8.92 6.01 15.56
C PHE A 158 -9.75 4.89 16.21
N ALA A 159 -10.16 3.88 15.46
CA ALA A 159 -10.80 2.71 16.05
C ALA A 159 -9.85 2.03 17.05
N PRO A 160 -10.28 1.66 18.26
CA PRO A 160 -9.38 1.26 19.36
C PRO A 160 -8.37 0.20 18.98
N ALA A 161 -8.80 -0.87 18.31
CA ALA A 161 -7.93 -1.96 17.87
C ALA A 161 -6.87 -1.51 16.86
N PHE A 162 -7.20 -0.58 15.97
CA PHE A 162 -6.28 -0.05 14.97
C PHE A 162 -5.35 1.01 15.56
N ALA A 163 -5.84 1.85 16.47
CA ALA A 163 -5.01 2.82 17.18
C ALA A 163 -3.90 2.15 18.01
N VAL A 164 -4.17 1.01 18.65
CA VAL A 164 -3.14 0.21 19.35
C VAL A 164 -2.10 -0.30 18.36
N ARG A 165 -2.52 -0.97 17.28
CA ARG A 165 -1.62 -1.50 16.24
C ARG A 165 -0.75 -0.42 15.61
N LEU A 166 -1.31 0.78 15.37
CA LEU A 166 -0.56 1.90 14.79
C LEU A 166 0.44 2.49 15.79
N ARG A 167 0.10 2.62 17.07
CA ARG A 167 1.05 3.07 18.11
C ARG A 167 2.28 2.17 18.18
N GLU A 168 2.09 0.86 18.05
CA GLU A 168 3.19 -0.12 18.05
C GLU A 168 3.95 -0.15 16.73
N GLY A 169 3.26 0.05 15.61
CA GLY A 169 3.82 -0.13 14.26
C GLY A 169 4.43 1.12 13.65
N VAL A 170 3.92 2.32 13.95
CA VAL A 170 4.41 3.58 13.37
C VAL A 170 5.90 3.84 13.66
N PRO A 171 6.46 3.56 14.84
CA PRO A 171 7.91 3.67 15.04
C PRO A 171 8.72 2.78 14.08
N ALA A 172 8.26 1.56 13.81
CA ALA A 172 8.88 0.66 12.85
C ALA A 172 8.72 1.18 11.41
N LEU A 173 7.55 1.74 11.06
CA LEU A 173 7.33 2.39 9.77
C LEU A 173 8.32 3.53 9.55
N ARG A 174 8.50 4.41 10.52
CA ARG A 174 9.48 5.52 10.43
C ARG A 174 10.91 5.03 10.23
N ARG A 175 11.35 4.01 10.99
CA ARG A 175 12.69 3.43 10.81
C ARG A 175 12.86 2.81 9.42
N THR A 176 11.84 2.11 8.93
CA THR A 176 11.85 1.49 7.59
C THR A 176 11.95 2.54 6.49
N VAL A 177 11.17 3.62 6.59
CA VAL A 177 11.22 4.74 5.62
C VAL A 177 12.58 5.43 5.65
N ALA A 178 13.10 5.73 6.84
CA ALA A 178 14.41 6.36 6.99
C ALA A 178 15.54 5.49 6.42
N ALA A 179 15.55 4.19 6.71
CA ALA A 179 16.54 3.26 6.17
C ALA A 179 16.43 3.15 4.64
N ALA A 180 15.23 3.10 4.11
CA ALA A 180 15.00 3.06 2.66
C ALA A 180 15.50 4.33 1.98
N ALA A 181 15.18 5.51 2.53
CA ALA A 181 15.63 6.79 1.99
C ALA A 181 17.17 6.89 2.00
N LEU A 182 17.81 6.54 3.13
CA LEU A 182 19.26 6.51 3.26
C LEU A 182 19.92 5.46 2.35
N GLY A 183 19.24 4.36 2.05
CA GLY A 183 19.72 3.30 1.16
C GLY A 183 19.37 3.51 -0.31
N GLY A 184 18.76 4.64 -0.69
CA GLY A 184 18.34 4.89 -2.08
C GLY A 184 17.20 3.97 -2.56
N HIS A 185 16.43 3.37 -1.64
CA HIS A 185 15.30 2.50 -1.99
C HIS A 185 13.99 3.30 -2.03
N ALA A 186 13.28 3.23 -3.15
CA ALA A 186 12.00 3.89 -3.30
C ALA A 186 10.89 3.16 -2.51
N VAL A 187 10.31 3.84 -1.52
CA VAL A 187 9.15 3.35 -0.75
C VAL A 187 8.05 4.42 -0.67
N PRO A 188 7.63 5.02 -1.80
CA PRO A 188 6.82 6.24 -1.81
C PRO A 188 5.49 6.08 -1.07
N ALA A 189 4.83 4.92 -1.15
CA ALA A 189 3.55 4.69 -0.48
C ALA A 189 3.65 4.53 1.05
N ARG A 190 4.85 4.55 1.62
CA ARG A 190 5.11 4.44 3.06
C ARG A 190 5.63 5.75 3.67
N ASP A 191 6.06 6.67 2.83
CA ASP A 191 6.59 7.99 3.24
C ASP A 191 5.49 9.05 3.30
N VAL A 192 4.29 8.65 3.70
CA VAL A 192 3.14 9.56 3.78
C VAL A 192 2.92 9.96 5.23
N ARG A 193 3.02 11.24 5.53
CA ARG A 193 2.76 11.85 6.83
C ARG A 193 1.30 12.21 6.98
#